data_6d304fc52d59bac4d111d0d3e644be56
#
_entry.id   6d304fc52d59bac4d111d0d3e644be56
#
_cell.length_a   1.000
_cell.length_b   1.000
_cell.length_c   1.000
_cell.angle_alpha   90.00
_cell.angle_beta   90.00
_cell.angle_gamma   90.00
#
_symmetry.space_group_name_H-M   'P 1'
#
loop_
_entity.id
_entity.type
_entity.pdbx_description
1 polymer ?
#
loop_
_entity_poly.entity_id
_entity_poly.type
_entity_poly.pdbx_seq_one_letter_code
_entity_poly.pdbx_strand_id
1 'polypeptide(L)'
;MMTPEENDLLCRVEGGAPMGQIMRRHWIAACLSEEVAEPDGAPLNVRLLGEDLVVFRDSKGRIGVLDEYCSHRRASLVFARNEECGLRCLYHGWKFDVDGNVVEMASEPDHSLIPERVKHKSYPAREAAGFVWAYMGPPEEMREFEAPAFAPNPEVRVSATKVRVRANWAQILEGQIDSAHSSTLHSSDMVPAQVDGAKATDVNWLRPSTDKAPRFQIERTSYGFRYAAIRRPIMNEATHDYIRTTVYIAPFTALIPPNNVHNVATLLTPEDDNTTIFYFIAWNGADKPGIDVQAWRKFNVLQWGVDVDSNFDSVRTRDNLYRQDRAAMKSANFTGIPGIPNQDIAMWESMGPISDRSQERVGASDVAVVAFRRLMVEAARTVKSGGPAIGTGEPHIVHATISSYEGVVPKTTNWRSLGGGSEAPRERVA
;
A
#
# COMPACT_ATOMS: atom_id res chain seq x y z
N MET A 1 -23.01 -12.02 -4.80
CA MET A 1 -22.00 -12.94 -4.24
C MET A 1 -20.98 -13.18 -5.31
N MET A 2 -19.70 -13.26 -4.96
CA MET A 2 -18.63 -13.67 -5.87
C MET A 2 -18.64 -15.18 -6.05
N THR A 3 -18.28 -15.67 -7.25
CA THR A 3 -18.02 -17.09 -7.43
C THR A 3 -16.62 -17.46 -6.88
N PRO A 4 -16.34 -18.74 -6.59
CA PRO A 4 -14.99 -19.16 -6.21
C PRO A 4 -13.92 -18.76 -7.25
N GLU A 5 -14.23 -18.87 -8.55
CA GLU A 5 -13.33 -18.49 -9.63
C GLU A 5 -13.05 -16.98 -9.65
N GLU A 6 -14.04 -16.15 -9.36
CA GLU A 6 -13.85 -14.69 -9.23
C GLU A 6 -13.03 -14.36 -7.99
N ASN A 7 -13.23 -15.09 -6.89
CA ASN A 7 -12.42 -14.93 -5.69
C ASN A 7 -10.94 -15.27 -5.96
N ASP A 8 -10.67 -16.36 -6.66
CA ASP A 8 -9.30 -16.72 -7.06
C ASP A 8 -8.70 -15.68 -8.02
N LEU A 9 -9.44 -15.20 -9.02
CA LEU A 9 -8.98 -14.14 -9.92
C LEU A 9 -8.63 -12.85 -9.19
N LEU A 10 -9.36 -12.51 -8.12
CA LEU A 10 -9.10 -11.33 -7.31
C LEU A 10 -7.88 -11.53 -6.39
N CYS A 11 -7.77 -12.70 -5.75
CA CYS A 11 -6.86 -12.90 -4.62
C CYS A 11 -5.48 -13.40 -5.02
N ARG A 12 -5.37 -14.30 -6.04
CA ARG A 12 -4.12 -14.96 -6.36
C ARG A 12 -3.15 -14.05 -7.09
N VAL A 13 -1.90 -13.99 -6.59
CA VAL A 13 -0.82 -13.14 -7.14
C VAL A 13 0.39 -13.94 -7.56
N GLU A 14 0.54 -15.18 -7.07
CA GLU A 14 1.68 -16.06 -7.33
C GLU A 14 1.54 -16.83 -8.65
N GLY A 15 2.62 -17.48 -9.09
CA GLY A 15 2.61 -18.50 -10.14
C GLY A 15 2.08 -18.06 -11.49
N GLY A 16 2.16 -16.79 -11.84
CA GLY A 16 1.63 -16.26 -13.11
C GLY A 16 0.12 -15.95 -13.08
N ALA A 17 -0.50 -15.91 -11.91
CA ALA A 17 -1.89 -15.50 -11.73
C ALA A 17 -2.18 -14.14 -12.39
N PRO A 18 -3.35 -13.95 -13.04
CA PRO A 18 -3.66 -12.70 -13.77
C PRO A 18 -3.53 -11.44 -12.91
N MET A 19 -3.92 -11.50 -11.62
CA MET A 19 -3.75 -10.37 -10.70
C MET A 19 -2.28 -10.06 -10.46
N GLY A 20 -1.43 -11.08 -10.24
CA GLY A 20 0.02 -10.90 -10.13
C GLY A 20 0.62 -10.31 -11.40
N GLN A 21 0.10 -10.67 -12.58
CA GLN A 21 0.53 -10.09 -13.85
C GLN A 21 0.14 -8.60 -13.97
N ILE A 22 -1.01 -8.19 -13.43
CA ILE A 22 -1.35 -6.76 -13.30
C ILE A 22 -0.31 -6.06 -12.42
N MET A 23 -0.09 -6.61 -11.21
CA MET A 23 0.77 -6.00 -10.20
C MET A 23 2.21 -5.83 -10.67
N ARG A 24 2.75 -6.83 -11.39
CA ARG A 24 4.10 -6.78 -11.97
C ARG A 24 4.31 -5.66 -12.99
N ARG A 25 3.25 -5.21 -13.66
CA ARG A 25 3.26 -4.09 -14.63
C ARG A 25 3.20 -2.71 -13.99
N HIS A 26 3.25 -2.67 -12.65
CA HIS A 26 3.39 -1.45 -11.86
C HIS A 26 4.68 -1.49 -11.06
N TRP A 27 5.18 -0.33 -10.65
CA TRP A 27 6.25 -0.24 -9.68
C TRP A 27 5.75 -0.66 -8.29
N ILE A 28 6.40 -1.66 -7.70
CA ILE A 28 6.02 -2.28 -6.43
C ILE A 28 6.99 -1.78 -5.36
N ALA A 29 6.49 -1.35 -4.20
CA ALA A 29 7.35 -1.03 -3.06
C ALA A 29 7.99 -2.32 -2.51
N ALA A 30 9.30 -2.46 -2.67
CA ALA A 30 10.03 -3.62 -2.19
C ALA A 30 10.35 -3.52 -0.68
N CYS A 31 10.80 -2.34 -0.24
CA CYS A 31 11.10 -2.06 1.17
C CYS A 31 11.12 -0.53 1.41
N LEU A 32 11.31 -0.13 2.66
CA LEU A 32 11.65 1.25 2.98
C LEU A 32 13.13 1.52 2.70
N SER A 33 13.47 2.73 2.24
CA SER A 33 14.86 3.14 1.97
C SER A 33 15.76 2.98 3.20
N GLU A 34 15.22 3.21 4.40
CA GLU A 34 15.96 3.10 5.66
C GLU A 34 16.39 1.67 6.00
N GLU A 35 15.75 0.64 5.40
CA GLU A 35 16.15 -0.77 5.62
C GLU A 35 17.44 -1.14 4.88
N VAL A 36 17.81 -0.35 3.87
CA VAL A 36 19.03 -0.51 3.06
C VAL A 36 19.78 0.81 2.94
N ALA A 37 19.85 1.58 4.03
CA ALA A 37 20.38 2.95 4.01
C ALA A 37 21.89 3.00 3.72
N GLU A 38 22.65 2.04 4.27
CA GLU A 38 24.12 2.09 4.24
C GLU A 38 24.68 1.44 2.97
N PRO A 39 25.56 2.15 2.21
CA PRO A 39 26.36 1.51 1.17
C PRO A 39 27.15 0.34 1.72
N ASP A 40 27.23 -0.75 0.97
CA ASP A 40 27.84 -2.01 1.39
C ASP A 40 27.26 -2.62 2.69
N GLY A 41 26.07 -2.16 3.07
CA GLY A 41 25.30 -2.70 4.19
C GLY A 41 24.82 -4.13 3.95
N ALA A 42 24.25 -4.77 4.97
CA ALA A 42 23.72 -6.12 4.86
C ALA A 42 22.61 -6.19 3.79
N PRO A 43 22.63 -7.21 2.92
CA PRO A 43 21.55 -7.47 1.99
C PRO A 43 20.24 -7.77 2.74
N LEU A 44 19.14 -7.20 2.25
CA LEU A 44 17.80 -7.37 2.82
C LEU A 44 17.04 -8.45 2.05
N ASN A 45 16.51 -9.45 2.75
CA ASN A 45 15.56 -10.40 2.16
C ASN A 45 14.18 -9.75 2.01
N VAL A 46 13.59 -9.84 0.84
CA VAL A 46 12.22 -9.41 0.58
C VAL A 46 11.49 -10.47 -0.26
N ARG A 47 10.17 -10.59 -0.05
CA ARG A 47 9.31 -11.45 -0.87
C ARG A 47 8.28 -10.59 -1.58
N LEU A 48 8.19 -10.72 -2.90
CA LEU A 48 7.26 -9.95 -3.74
C LEU A 48 6.53 -10.89 -4.68
N LEU A 49 5.19 -10.94 -4.59
CA LEU A 49 4.33 -11.73 -5.47
C LEU A 49 4.79 -13.19 -5.62
N GLY A 50 5.22 -13.81 -4.53
CA GLY A 50 5.70 -15.20 -4.48
C GLY A 50 7.16 -15.39 -4.85
N GLU A 51 7.92 -14.33 -5.14
CA GLU A 51 9.37 -14.42 -5.44
C GLU A 51 10.22 -13.96 -4.26
N ASP A 52 11.20 -14.79 -3.90
CA ASP A 52 12.21 -14.44 -2.90
C ASP A 52 13.33 -13.64 -3.57
N LEU A 53 13.58 -12.44 -3.06
CA LEU A 53 14.50 -11.48 -3.63
C LEU A 53 15.46 -10.95 -2.56
N VAL A 54 16.56 -10.37 -3.02
CA VAL A 54 17.50 -9.64 -2.18
C VAL A 54 17.59 -8.20 -2.66
N VAL A 55 17.45 -7.25 -1.74
CA VAL A 55 17.64 -5.81 -1.97
C VAL A 55 18.93 -5.38 -1.28
N PHE A 56 19.75 -4.58 -1.96
CA PHE A 56 20.99 -4.07 -1.39
C PHE A 56 21.35 -2.70 -1.97
N ARG A 57 22.17 -1.96 -1.24
CA ARG A 57 22.79 -0.71 -1.71
C ARG A 57 24.27 -0.95 -1.91
N ASP A 58 24.76 -0.79 -3.13
CA ASP A 58 26.15 -1.02 -3.47
C ASP A 58 27.07 0.10 -2.97
N SER A 59 28.40 -0.08 -3.13
CA SER A 59 29.44 0.90 -2.72
C SER A 59 29.28 2.29 -3.33
N LYS A 60 28.53 2.44 -4.45
CA LYS A 60 28.25 3.71 -5.12
C LYS A 60 26.88 4.27 -4.75
N GLY A 61 26.18 3.65 -3.82
CA GLY A 61 24.84 4.04 -3.38
C GLY A 61 23.70 3.63 -4.32
N ARG A 62 23.97 2.79 -5.35
CA ARG A 62 22.94 2.29 -6.26
C ARG A 62 22.17 1.13 -5.60
N ILE A 63 20.88 1.07 -5.86
CA ILE A 63 20.02 -0.02 -5.39
C ILE A 63 20.00 -1.16 -6.39
N GLY A 64 20.22 -2.38 -5.92
CA GLY A 64 19.99 -3.62 -6.67
C GLY A 64 18.84 -4.42 -6.08
N VAL A 65 18.02 -5.01 -6.95
CA VAL A 65 16.97 -5.98 -6.60
C VAL A 65 17.19 -7.23 -7.44
N LEU A 66 17.65 -8.30 -6.81
CA LEU A 66 18.06 -9.53 -7.47
C LEU A 66 17.25 -10.74 -6.96
N ASP A 67 17.18 -11.82 -7.78
CA ASP A 67 16.74 -13.15 -7.28
C ASP A 67 17.62 -13.53 -6.08
N GLU A 68 17.01 -14.04 -5.02
CA GLU A 68 17.75 -14.43 -3.82
C GLU A 68 18.78 -15.51 -4.10
N TYR A 69 18.50 -16.41 -5.02
CA TYR A 69 19.28 -17.66 -5.17
C TYR A 69 20.30 -17.56 -6.29
N CYS A 70 21.58 -17.51 -5.93
CA CYS A 70 22.74 -17.43 -6.82
C CYS A 70 22.62 -18.32 -8.05
N SER A 71 22.84 -17.75 -9.24
CA SER A 71 22.75 -18.45 -10.53
C SER A 71 23.72 -19.63 -10.67
N HIS A 72 24.76 -19.70 -9.85
CA HIS A 72 25.71 -20.83 -9.89
C HIS A 72 25.07 -22.11 -9.33
N ARG A 73 24.77 -22.15 -8.03
CA ARG A 73 24.26 -23.35 -7.35
C ARG A 73 23.22 -23.05 -6.26
N ARG A 74 22.44 -22.02 -6.46
CA ARG A 74 21.27 -21.67 -5.64
C ARG A 74 21.54 -21.39 -4.15
N ALA A 75 22.78 -20.98 -3.78
CA ALA A 75 23.02 -20.46 -2.45
C ALA A 75 22.34 -19.10 -2.29
N SER A 76 21.74 -18.83 -1.11
CA SER A 76 21.06 -17.56 -0.85
C SER A 76 22.05 -16.39 -0.80
N LEU A 77 21.74 -15.31 -1.54
CA LEU A 77 22.50 -14.06 -1.57
C LEU A 77 22.18 -13.15 -0.38
N VAL A 78 21.21 -13.50 0.47
CA VAL A 78 21.00 -12.84 1.76
C VAL A 78 22.25 -12.91 2.64
N PHE A 79 23.03 -13.99 2.49
CA PHE A 79 24.30 -14.19 3.19
C PHE A 79 25.50 -13.59 2.43
N ALA A 80 25.30 -13.01 1.25
CA ALA A 80 26.37 -12.51 0.40
C ALA A 80 27.15 -11.37 1.07
N ARG A 81 28.41 -11.21 0.67
CA ARG A 81 29.17 -9.98 0.95
C ARG A 81 28.72 -8.90 -0.05
N ASN A 82 28.29 -7.79 0.47
CA ASN A 82 28.01 -6.58 -0.31
C ASN A 82 29.29 -5.73 -0.29
N GLU A 83 30.02 -5.71 -1.41
CA GLU A 83 31.33 -5.07 -1.50
C GLU A 83 31.70 -4.76 -2.96
N GLU A 84 32.48 -3.70 -3.17
CA GLU A 84 33.02 -3.35 -4.48
C GLU A 84 31.97 -3.36 -5.59
N CYS A 85 30.86 -2.68 -5.33
CA CYS A 85 29.72 -2.50 -6.25
C CYS A 85 28.99 -3.79 -6.65
N GLY A 86 28.94 -4.82 -5.79
CA GLY A 86 28.19 -6.03 -6.07
C GLY A 86 28.01 -6.97 -4.90
N LEU A 87 27.12 -7.93 -5.06
CA LEU A 87 26.91 -9.03 -4.11
C LEU A 87 27.79 -10.23 -4.45
N ARG A 88 28.69 -10.58 -3.56
CA ARG A 88 29.57 -11.76 -3.69
C ARG A 88 28.96 -12.93 -2.93
N CYS A 89 28.58 -13.97 -3.66
CA CYS A 89 28.10 -15.23 -3.11
C CYS A 89 29.21 -15.89 -2.27
N LEU A 90 28.88 -16.26 -1.02
CA LEU A 90 29.87 -16.88 -0.13
C LEU A 90 30.31 -18.27 -0.56
N TYR A 91 29.50 -18.97 -1.37
CA TYR A 91 29.77 -20.37 -1.69
C TYR A 91 30.96 -20.55 -2.64
N HIS A 92 31.00 -19.79 -3.76
CA HIS A 92 32.08 -19.91 -4.76
C HIS A 92 32.61 -18.56 -5.26
N GLY A 93 32.25 -17.45 -4.62
CA GLY A 93 32.78 -16.12 -4.93
C GLY A 93 32.22 -15.46 -6.20
N TRP A 94 31.15 -15.99 -6.80
CA TRP A 94 30.49 -15.30 -7.91
C TRP A 94 29.91 -13.97 -7.43
N LYS A 95 30.23 -12.88 -8.12
CA LYS A 95 29.78 -11.53 -7.77
C LYS A 95 28.89 -10.97 -8.85
N PHE A 96 27.77 -10.40 -8.42
CA PHE A 96 26.72 -9.82 -9.29
C PHE A 96 26.59 -8.34 -8.99
N ASP A 97 26.56 -7.49 -10.03
CA ASP A 97 26.23 -6.07 -9.87
C ASP A 97 24.73 -5.83 -9.69
N VAL A 98 24.33 -4.55 -9.55
CA VAL A 98 22.92 -4.15 -9.34
C VAL A 98 22.01 -4.55 -10.51
N ASP A 99 22.55 -4.74 -11.68
CA ASP A 99 21.83 -5.14 -12.89
C ASP A 99 21.84 -6.66 -13.11
N GLY A 100 22.45 -7.42 -12.22
CA GLY A 100 22.57 -8.89 -12.30
C GLY A 100 23.68 -9.38 -13.25
N ASN A 101 24.56 -8.51 -13.71
CA ASN A 101 25.72 -8.95 -14.49
C ASN A 101 26.71 -9.69 -13.58
N VAL A 102 27.30 -10.77 -14.11
CA VAL A 102 28.39 -11.47 -13.40
C VAL A 102 29.66 -10.67 -13.62
N VAL A 103 30.14 -10.00 -12.57
CA VAL A 103 31.33 -9.13 -12.63
C VAL A 103 32.61 -9.82 -12.15
N GLU A 104 32.47 -10.94 -11.42
CA GLU A 104 33.62 -11.74 -10.94
C GLU A 104 33.20 -13.18 -10.69
N MET A 105 34.08 -14.12 -10.96
CA MET A 105 33.91 -15.56 -10.73
C MET A 105 35.21 -16.19 -10.20
N ALA A 106 35.45 -15.98 -8.91
CA ALA A 106 36.71 -16.40 -8.26
C ALA A 106 37.02 -17.91 -8.37
N SER A 107 36.02 -18.75 -8.60
CA SER A 107 36.19 -20.21 -8.75
C SER A 107 36.40 -20.69 -10.18
N GLU A 108 36.30 -19.77 -11.17
CA GLU A 108 36.40 -20.13 -12.57
C GLU A 108 37.75 -19.70 -13.16
N PRO A 109 38.30 -20.43 -14.17
CA PRO A 109 39.51 -20.02 -14.83
C PRO A 109 39.31 -18.75 -15.69
N ASP A 110 40.36 -17.95 -15.87
CA ASP A 110 40.34 -16.64 -16.57
C ASP A 110 39.76 -16.68 -18.00
N HIS A 111 39.78 -17.83 -18.65
CA HIS A 111 39.23 -18.02 -20.00
C HIS A 111 37.79 -18.52 -20.03
N SER A 112 37.11 -18.55 -18.88
CA SER A 112 35.71 -18.94 -18.83
C SER A 112 34.81 -17.96 -19.54
N LEU A 113 33.90 -18.45 -20.41
CA LEU A 113 32.90 -17.66 -21.11
C LEU A 113 31.57 -17.53 -20.31
N ILE A 114 31.53 -18.02 -19.08
CA ILE A 114 30.32 -17.99 -18.28
C ILE A 114 29.86 -16.54 -17.97
N PRO A 115 30.75 -15.56 -17.65
CA PRO A 115 30.34 -14.19 -17.42
C PRO A 115 29.52 -13.58 -18.56
N GLU A 116 29.85 -13.91 -19.77
CA GLU A 116 29.16 -13.39 -20.97
C GLU A 116 27.82 -14.10 -21.26
N ARG A 117 27.60 -15.29 -20.70
CA ARG A 117 26.46 -16.16 -20.96
C ARG A 117 25.44 -16.23 -19.84
N VAL A 118 25.83 -15.84 -18.64
CA VAL A 118 24.98 -15.91 -17.46
C VAL A 118 24.64 -14.50 -17.00
N LYS A 119 23.36 -14.20 -16.97
CA LYS A 119 22.84 -13.02 -16.28
C LYS A 119 22.00 -13.47 -15.09
N HIS A 120 22.34 -12.97 -13.92
CA HIS A 120 21.52 -13.20 -12.73
C HIS A 120 20.22 -12.42 -12.85
N LYS A 121 19.11 -13.02 -12.43
CA LYS A 121 17.80 -12.36 -12.51
C LYS A 121 17.79 -11.11 -11.63
N SER A 122 17.46 -9.98 -12.22
CA SER A 122 17.40 -8.67 -11.58
C SER A 122 16.16 -7.93 -12.02
N TYR A 123 15.75 -6.94 -11.21
CA TYR A 123 14.63 -6.07 -11.51
C TYR A 123 15.06 -4.62 -11.48
N PRO A 124 14.60 -3.78 -12.44
CA PRO A 124 14.80 -2.35 -12.38
C PRO A 124 14.33 -1.78 -11.05
N ALA A 125 15.17 -0.97 -10.41
CA ALA A 125 14.87 -0.37 -9.11
C ALA A 125 14.91 1.16 -9.18
N ARG A 126 14.11 1.81 -8.34
CA ARG A 126 14.09 3.26 -8.09
C ARG A 126 13.95 3.52 -6.61
N GLU A 127 14.54 4.61 -6.15
CA GLU A 127 14.38 5.08 -4.79
C GLU A 127 13.64 6.41 -4.81
N ALA A 128 12.50 6.48 -4.15
CA ALA A 128 11.70 7.69 -4.06
C ALA A 128 10.71 7.62 -2.89
N ALA A 129 10.37 8.77 -2.31
CA ALA A 129 9.38 8.90 -1.25
C ALA A 129 9.69 8.06 0.01
N GLY A 130 10.97 7.74 0.27
CA GLY A 130 11.38 6.88 1.38
C GLY A 130 11.20 5.38 1.14
N PHE A 131 10.95 4.97 -0.11
CA PHE A 131 10.79 3.57 -0.52
C PHE A 131 11.78 3.18 -1.61
N VAL A 132 12.13 1.91 -1.64
CA VAL A 132 12.72 1.24 -2.80
C VAL A 132 11.58 0.59 -3.61
N TRP A 133 11.52 0.92 -4.88
CA TRP A 133 10.53 0.41 -5.84
C TRP A 133 11.19 -0.53 -6.82
N ALA A 134 10.53 -1.64 -7.15
CA ALA A 134 10.95 -2.59 -8.16
C ALA A 134 9.90 -2.72 -9.27
N TYR A 135 10.35 -2.85 -10.52
CA TYR A 135 9.48 -3.19 -11.64
C TYR A 135 9.70 -4.65 -12.04
N MET A 136 8.65 -5.46 -11.96
CA MET A 136 8.74 -6.92 -12.16
C MET A 136 8.05 -7.41 -13.43
N GLY A 137 7.52 -6.50 -14.24
CA GLY A 137 6.81 -6.80 -15.49
C GLY A 137 7.74 -6.96 -16.70
N PRO A 138 7.17 -7.17 -17.90
CA PRO A 138 7.92 -7.21 -19.14
C PRO A 138 8.66 -5.89 -19.38
N PRO A 139 9.95 -5.90 -19.73
CA PRO A 139 10.73 -4.67 -19.93
C PRO A 139 10.13 -3.71 -20.97
N GLU A 140 9.52 -4.24 -22.02
CA GLU A 140 8.88 -3.48 -23.10
C GLU A 140 7.58 -2.77 -22.66
N GLU A 141 6.99 -3.19 -21.56
CA GLU A 141 5.80 -2.56 -20.98
C GLU A 141 6.16 -1.61 -19.82
N MET A 142 7.45 -1.51 -19.46
CA MET A 142 7.90 -0.67 -18.36
C MET A 142 7.69 0.80 -18.69
N ARG A 143 6.87 1.45 -17.85
CA ARG A 143 6.71 2.91 -17.91
C ARG A 143 7.76 3.60 -17.06
N GLU A 144 8.04 4.85 -17.43
CA GLU A 144 8.86 5.71 -16.58
C GLU A 144 8.29 5.74 -15.15
N PHE A 145 9.19 5.74 -14.17
CA PHE A 145 8.79 5.81 -12.77
C PHE A 145 8.14 7.17 -12.49
N GLU A 146 6.94 7.12 -11.95
CA GLU A 146 6.23 8.29 -11.45
C GLU A 146 6.12 8.20 -9.93
N ALA A 147 6.41 9.31 -9.24
CA ALA A 147 6.26 9.39 -7.80
C ALA A 147 4.80 9.13 -7.39
N PRO A 148 4.56 8.40 -6.30
CA PRO A 148 3.21 8.07 -5.87
C PRO A 148 2.44 9.32 -5.44
N ALA A 149 1.11 9.26 -5.47
CA ALA A 149 0.23 10.38 -5.13
C ALA A 149 0.44 10.95 -3.70
N PHE A 150 0.99 10.15 -2.80
CA PHE A 150 1.36 10.60 -1.45
C PHE A 150 2.75 11.30 -1.38
N ALA A 151 3.45 11.41 -2.49
CA ALA A 151 4.69 12.18 -2.61
C ALA A 151 4.64 13.07 -3.86
N PRO A 152 3.71 14.05 -3.91
CA PRO A 152 3.43 14.85 -5.12
C PRO A 152 4.61 15.71 -5.58
N ASN A 153 5.61 15.91 -4.75
CA ASN A 153 6.87 16.52 -5.11
C ASN A 153 8.00 16.03 -4.17
N PRO A 154 9.29 16.17 -4.55
CA PRO A 154 10.42 15.66 -3.78
C PRO A 154 10.61 16.27 -2.38
N GLU A 155 10.04 17.44 -2.12
CA GLU A 155 10.16 18.14 -0.83
C GLU A 155 9.17 17.65 0.22
N VAL A 156 8.18 16.85 -0.19
CA VAL A 156 7.17 16.31 0.71
C VAL A 156 7.80 15.29 1.64
N ARG A 157 7.72 15.54 2.94
CA ARG A 157 8.11 14.54 3.94
C ARG A 157 7.04 13.48 4.05
N VAL A 158 7.43 12.26 3.72
CA VAL A 158 6.61 11.05 3.84
C VAL A 158 7.02 10.29 5.09
N SER A 159 6.06 9.90 5.93
CA SER A 159 6.28 9.06 7.10
C SER A 159 5.42 7.82 7.02
N ALA A 160 6.04 6.64 7.08
CA ALA A 160 5.38 5.37 6.93
C ALA A 160 5.55 4.48 8.17
N THR A 161 4.46 3.78 8.54
CA THR A 161 4.56 2.54 9.32
C THR A 161 4.76 1.38 8.35
N LYS A 162 5.27 0.26 8.85
CA LYS A 162 5.38 -1.00 8.11
C LYS A 162 5.03 -2.14 9.04
N VAL A 163 4.14 -3.03 8.57
CA VAL A 163 3.78 -4.25 9.31
C VAL A 163 3.40 -5.36 8.33
N ARG A 164 3.81 -6.58 8.63
CA ARG A 164 3.39 -7.79 7.92
C ARG A 164 2.02 -8.21 8.43
N VAL A 165 1.07 -8.40 7.53
CA VAL A 165 -0.30 -8.84 7.80
C VAL A 165 -0.50 -10.22 7.19
N ARG A 166 -0.95 -11.18 7.98
CA ARG A 166 -1.21 -12.56 7.55
C ARG A 166 -2.60 -12.68 6.92
N ALA A 167 -2.80 -11.89 5.90
CA ALA A 167 -4.04 -11.81 5.13
C ALA A 167 -3.76 -11.42 3.68
N ASN A 168 -4.64 -11.87 2.79
CA ASN A 168 -4.57 -11.53 1.37
C ASN A 168 -4.76 -10.03 1.14
N TRP A 169 -4.03 -9.49 0.17
CA TRP A 169 -4.05 -8.08 -0.19
C TRP A 169 -5.44 -7.51 -0.45
N ALA A 170 -6.33 -8.32 -1.07
CA ALA A 170 -7.66 -7.85 -1.46
C ALA A 170 -8.54 -7.56 -0.26
N GLN A 171 -8.51 -8.40 0.80
CA GLN A 171 -9.29 -8.14 2.01
C GLN A 171 -8.75 -6.98 2.84
N ILE A 172 -7.45 -6.74 2.81
CA ILE A 172 -6.84 -5.55 3.41
C ILE A 172 -7.32 -4.30 2.67
N LEU A 173 -7.24 -4.30 1.32
CA LEU A 173 -7.66 -3.16 0.53
C LEU A 173 -9.16 -2.89 0.65
N GLU A 174 -10.00 -3.92 0.71
CA GLU A 174 -11.44 -3.77 0.97
C GLU A 174 -11.70 -2.99 2.26
N GLY A 175 -10.95 -3.27 3.33
CA GLY A 175 -11.02 -2.50 4.56
C GLY A 175 -10.60 -1.03 4.37
N GLN A 176 -9.55 -0.77 3.58
CA GLN A 176 -9.04 0.58 3.37
C GLN A 176 -10.00 1.47 2.55
N ILE A 177 -10.80 0.87 1.69
CA ILE A 177 -11.81 1.59 0.90
C ILE A 177 -13.22 1.51 1.49
N ASP A 178 -13.41 0.91 2.66
CA ASP A 178 -14.68 0.93 3.37
C ASP A 178 -14.76 2.12 4.34
N SER A 179 -15.54 3.13 4.01
CA SER A 179 -15.74 4.29 4.89
C SER A 179 -16.75 4.04 6.02
N ALA A 180 -17.54 2.97 5.96
CA ALA A 180 -18.60 2.71 6.94
C ALA A 180 -18.04 2.11 8.24
N HIS A 181 -17.11 1.14 8.15
CA HIS A 181 -16.53 0.45 9.31
C HIS A 181 -15.92 1.42 10.33
N SER A 182 -15.30 2.51 9.83
CA SER A 182 -14.63 3.49 10.68
C SER A 182 -15.54 4.17 11.71
N SER A 183 -16.84 4.17 11.46
CA SER A 183 -17.84 4.72 12.39
C SER A 183 -18.18 3.77 13.56
N THR A 184 -17.70 2.53 13.49
CA THR A 184 -17.91 1.51 14.52
C THR A 184 -16.57 1.01 15.06
N LEU A 185 -15.74 0.42 14.20
CA LEU A 185 -14.44 -0.15 14.58
C LEU A 185 -13.53 0.90 15.24
N HIS A 186 -13.43 2.08 14.63
CA HIS A 186 -12.57 3.16 15.10
C HIS A 186 -13.31 4.23 15.91
N SER A 187 -14.50 3.93 16.46
CA SER A 187 -15.35 4.93 17.12
C SER A 187 -14.71 5.54 18.37
N SER A 188 -13.73 4.89 18.97
CA SER A 188 -12.96 5.43 20.10
C SER A 188 -11.82 6.36 19.70
N ASP A 189 -11.35 6.26 18.46
CA ASP A 189 -10.24 7.06 17.91
C ASP A 189 -10.75 8.15 16.97
N MET A 190 -11.91 7.95 16.36
CA MET A 190 -12.59 8.90 15.48
C MET A 190 -13.82 9.49 16.17
N VAL A 191 -13.60 10.53 16.94
CA VAL A 191 -14.63 11.08 17.85
C VAL A 191 -15.50 12.10 17.14
N PRO A 192 -16.85 12.01 17.23
CA PRO A 192 -17.73 13.06 16.75
C PRO A 192 -17.48 14.37 17.50
N ALA A 193 -17.29 15.47 16.77
CA ALA A 193 -17.09 16.79 17.34
C ALA A 193 -17.77 17.88 16.50
N GLN A 194 -18.22 18.94 17.15
CA GLN A 194 -18.62 20.16 16.47
C GLN A 194 -17.36 20.90 16.04
N VAL A 195 -16.95 20.71 14.77
CA VAL A 195 -15.79 21.40 14.19
C VAL A 195 -16.36 22.41 13.20
N ASP A 196 -16.28 23.66 13.53
CA ASP A 196 -16.64 24.76 12.62
C ASP A 196 -15.44 25.08 11.74
N GLY A 197 -15.27 24.31 10.66
CA GLY A 197 -14.18 24.50 9.69
C GLY A 197 -12.77 24.41 10.27
N ALA A 198 -12.62 24.24 11.57
CA ALA A 198 -11.35 24.13 12.26
C ALA A 198 -10.80 22.72 12.12
N LYS A 199 -9.59 22.63 11.59
CA LYS A 199 -8.80 21.41 11.69
C LYS A 199 -8.44 21.22 13.17
N ALA A 200 -8.78 20.07 13.74
CA ALA A 200 -8.32 19.75 15.08
C ALA A 200 -6.78 19.74 15.09
N THR A 201 -6.22 20.37 16.11
CA THR A 201 -4.76 20.42 16.31
C THR A 201 -4.26 19.21 17.10
N ASP A 202 -5.17 18.33 17.49
CA ASP A 202 -4.90 17.23 18.36
C ASP A 202 -4.79 15.90 17.54
N VAL A 203 -4.14 14.93 18.15
CA VAL A 203 -3.88 13.62 17.53
C VAL A 203 -5.14 12.79 17.28
N ASN A 204 -6.26 13.12 17.95
CA ASN A 204 -7.54 12.45 17.74
C ASN A 204 -8.18 12.90 16.41
N TRP A 205 -8.76 11.94 15.71
CA TRP A 205 -9.49 12.25 14.49
C TRP A 205 -10.90 12.73 14.85
N LEU A 206 -11.11 14.04 14.72
CA LEU A 206 -12.42 14.62 14.95
C LEU A 206 -13.27 14.52 13.68
N ARG A 207 -14.48 14.06 13.83
CA ARG A 207 -15.42 13.92 12.72
C ARG A 207 -16.65 14.81 12.96
N PRO A 208 -16.96 15.76 12.06
CA PRO A 208 -18.12 16.66 12.26
C PRO A 208 -19.46 15.99 11.91
N SER A 209 -19.62 14.72 12.29
CA SER A 209 -20.82 13.92 12.05
C SER A 209 -20.96 12.79 13.06
N THR A 210 -22.18 12.52 13.48
CA THR A 210 -22.57 11.32 14.23
C THR A 210 -23.19 10.24 13.34
N ASP A 211 -23.36 10.54 12.04
CA ASP A 211 -24.02 9.66 11.08
C ASP A 211 -23.09 8.46 10.73
N LYS A 212 -23.55 7.25 11.08
CA LYS A 212 -22.81 6.00 10.85
C LYS A 212 -23.10 5.36 9.50
N ALA A 213 -24.14 5.82 8.79
CA ALA A 213 -24.61 5.23 7.54
C ALA A 213 -24.49 6.23 6.36
N PRO A 214 -23.30 6.41 5.81
CA PRO A 214 -23.10 7.34 4.69
C PRO A 214 -23.85 6.90 3.43
N ARG A 215 -24.25 7.89 2.63
CA ARG A 215 -24.64 7.67 1.23
C ARG A 215 -23.38 7.64 0.37
N PHE A 216 -23.31 6.73 -0.61
CA PHE A 216 -22.15 6.60 -1.47
C PHE A 216 -22.44 7.05 -2.89
N GLN A 217 -21.46 7.72 -3.50
CA GLN A 217 -21.43 8.03 -4.93
C GLN A 217 -20.04 7.69 -5.47
N ILE A 218 -19.96 6.93 -6.56
CA ILE A 218 -18.71 6.42 -7.13
C ILE A 218 -18.51 7.05 -8.52
N GLU A 219 -17.24 7.32 -8.83
CA GLU A 219 -16.73 7.70 -10.14
C GLU A 219 -15.60 6.74 -10.52
N ARG A 220 -15.75 6.01 -11.63
CA ARG A 220 -14.69 5.18 -12.21
C ARG A 220 -13.68 6.09 -12.93
N THR A 221 -12.40 5.77 -12.80
CA THR A 221 -11.30 6.50 -13.45
C THR A 221 -10.39 5.53 -14.19
N SER A 222 -9.49 6.03 -15.03
CA SER A 222 -8.49 5.21 -15.74
C SER A 222 -7.51 4.51 -14.78
N TYR A 223 -7.23 5.11 -13.62
CA TYR A 223 -6.33 4.56 -12.61
C TYR A 223 -7.04 3.69 -11.54
N GLY A 224 -8.37 3.61 -11.55
CA GLY A 224 -9.13 2.90 -10.53
C GLY A 224 -10.52 3.48 -10.32
N PHE A 225 -10.77 4.06 -9.17
CA PHE A 225 -12.00 4.82 -8.88
C PHE A 225 -11.81 5.77 -7.69
N ARG A 226 -12.73 6.71 -7.58
CA ARG A 226 -12.91 7.55 -6.40
C ARG A 226 -14.38 7.51 -5.97
N TYR A 227 -14.63 7.75 -4.69
CA TYR A 227 -15.99 7.79 -4.21
C TYR A 227 -16.14 8.79 -3.06
N ALA A 228 -17.35 9.34 -2.93
CA ALA A 228 -17.76 10.17 -1.82
C ALA A 228 -18.63 9.36 -0.84
N ALA A 229 -18.25 9.37 0.44
CA ALA A 229 -19.07 8.95 1.56
C ALA A 229 -19.70 10.22 2.17
N ILE A 230 -20.99 10.40 1.95
CA ILE A 230 -21.74 11.61 2.27
C ILE A 230 -22.56 11.37 3.54
N ARG A 231 -22.33 12.19 4.56
CA ARG A 231 -22.99 12.11 5.87
C ARG A 231 -23.66 13.43 6.24
N ARG A 232 -24.60 13.38 7.14
CA ARG A 232 -25.16 14.58 7.77
C ARG A 232 -24.14 15.17 8.74
N PRO A 233 -23.77 16.45 8.61
CA PRO A 233 -22.91 17.09 9.60
C PRO A 233 -23.68 17.39 10.89
N ILE A 234 -22.95 17.57 12.00
CA ILE A 234 -23.54 17.99 13.29
C ILE A 234 -24.12 19.39 13.20
N MET A 235 -23.46 20.27 12.44
CA MET A 235 -23.88 21.65 12.23
C MET A 235 -24.41 21.85 10.80
N ASN A 236 -25.45 22.66 10.65
CA ASN A 236 -26.00 23.06 9.35
C ASN A 236 -26.52 21.90 8.49
N GLU A 237 -27.00 20.80 9.07
CA GLU A 237 -27.46 19.59 8.37
C GLU A 237 -28.53 19.85 7.29
N ALA A 238 -29.31 20.95 7.41
CA ALA A 238 -30.33 21.32 6.44
C ALA A 238 -29.72 21.77 5.09
N THR A 239 -28.56 22.44 5.13
CA THR A 239 -27.94 23.11 3.97
C THR A 239 -26.59 22.52 3.55
N HIS A 240 -25.96 21.72 4.42
CA HIS A 240 -24.62 21.17 4.18
C HIS A 240 -24.61 19.66 4.24
N ASP A 241 -23.61 19.07 3.61
CA ASP A 241 -23.20 17.66 3.72
C ASP A 241 -21.77 17.60 4.25
N TYR A 242 -21.46 16.57 5.05
CA TYR A 242 -20.11 16.19 5.39
C TYR A 242 -19.62 15.13 4.41
N ILE A 243 -18.61 15.45 3.62
CA ILE A 243 -18.11 14.61 2.53
C ILE A 243 -16.70 14.13 2.83
N ARG A 244 -16.50 12.81 2.70
CA ARG A 244 -15.19 12.16 2.69
C ARG A 244 -14.99 11.48 1.34
N THR A 245 -14.00 11.93 0.57
CA THR A 245 -13.67 11.33 -0.72
C THR A 245 -12.45 10.43 -0.58
N THR A 246 -12.63 9.13 -0.79
CA THR A 246 -11.56 8.14 -0.84
C THR A 246 -11.20 7.87 -2.30
N VAL A 247 -9.92 7.63 -2.57
CA VAL A 247 -9.41 7.33 -3.92
C VAL A 247 -8.69 6.00 -3.90
N TYR A 248 -9.05 5.11 -4.79
CA TYR A 248 -8.33 3.87 -5.06
C TYR A 248 -7.50 4.02 -6.33
N ILE A 249 -6.19 3.88 -6.21
CA ILE A 249 -5.23 3.85 -7.31
C ILE A 249 -4.74 2.41 -7.44
N ALA A 250 -5.21 1.73 -8.49
CA ALA A 250 -4.89 0.34 -8.73
C ALA A 250 -3.37 0.14 -9.00
N PRO A 251 -2.78 -1.00 -8.56
CA PRO A 251 -3.42 -2.02 -7.76
C PRO A 251 -3.23 -1.86 -6.24
N PHE A 252 -2.35 -0.99 -5.76
CA PHE A 252 -1.79 -1.08 -4.40
C PHE A 252 -2.23 0.00 -3.43
N THR A 253 -2.73 1.16 -3.91
CA THR A 253 -2.80 2.38 -3.09
C THR A 253 -4.23 2.84 -2.86
N ALA A 254 -4.55 3.17 -1.61
CA ALA A 254 -5.75 3.92 -1.28
C ALA A 254 -5.37 5.25 -0.60
N LEU A 255 -5.84 6.37 -1.14
CA LEU A 255 -5.79 7.66 -0.47
C LEU A 255 -7.03 7.77 0.40
N ILE A 256 -6.83 7.67 1.70
CA ILE A 256 -7.89 7.80 2.69
C ILE A 256 -8.16 9.31 2.90
N PRO A 257 -9.41 9.72 3.15
CA PRO A 257 -9.68 11.11 3.49
C PRO A 257 -8.78 11.58 4.63
N PRO A 258 -8.20 12.78 4.55
CA PRO A 258 -7.22 13.27 5.51
C PRO A 258 -7.74 13.14 6.95
N ASN A 259 -6.83 12.90 7.90
CA ASN A 259 -7.17 13.28 9.26
C ASN A 259 -7.02 14.81 9.39
N ASN A 260 -7.44 15.36 10.50
CA ASN A 260 -7.49 16.81 10.71
C ASN A 260 -6.16 17.56 10.40
N VAL A 261 -5.03 16.87 10.46
CA VAL A 261 -3.69 17.46 10.35
C VAL A 261 -2.92 16.97 9.13
N HIS A 262 -3.01 15.68 8.83
CA HIS A 262 -2.19 15.02 7.79
C HIS A 262 -3.04 14.40 6.70
N ASN A 263 -2.54 14.41 5.47
CA ASN A 263 -3.00 13.50 4.44
C ASN A 263 -2.56 12.09 4.80
N VAL A 264 -3.38 11.09 4.46
CA VAL A 264 -3.10 9.69 4.76
C VAL A 264 -3.35 8.79 3.56
N ALA A 265 -2.49 7.80 3.41
CA ALA A 265 -2.61 6.77 2.40
C ALA A 265 -2.27 5.41 2.99
N THR A 266 -2.71 4.38 2.29
CA THR A 266 -2.23 3.03 2.49
C THR A 266 -1.59 2.51 1.21
N LEU A 267 -0.53 1.75 1.38
CA LEU A 267 0.17 1.07 0.29
C LEU A 267 0.32 -0.40 0.68
N LEU A 268 0.03 -1.29 -0.25
CA LEU A 268 0.10 -2.72 -0.04
C LEU A 268 1.19 -3.34 -0.90
N THR A 269 1.96 -4.23 -0.32
CA THR A 269 2.89 -5.08 -1.07
C THR A 269 2.59 -6.54 -0.76
N PRO A 270 1.87 -7.25 -1.64
CA PRO A 270 1.65 -8.69 -1.46
C PRO A 270 2.98 -9.45 -1.50
N GLU A 271 3.32 -10.13 -0.41
CA GLU A 271 4.47 -11.05 -0.39
C GLU A 271 4.13 -12.32 -1.17
N ASP A 272 2.91 -12.83 -0.94
CA ASP A 272 2.34 -14.00 -1.60
C ASP A 272 0.80 -13.95 -1.56
N ASP A 273 0.13 -15.07 -1.82
CA ASP A 273 -1.33 -15.18 -1.82
C ASP A 273 -1.96 -14.94 -0.43
N ASN A 274 -1.19 -15.10 0.66
CA ASN A 274 -1.70 -15.16 2.03
C ASN A 274 -1.14 -14.08 2.96
N THR A 275 -0.10 -13.38 2.50
CA THR A 275 0.65 -12.43 3.33
C THR A 275 0.91 -11.15 2.56
N THR A 276 0.73 -10.02 3.23
CA THR A 276 0.89 -8.70 2.62
C THR A 276 1.63 -7.78 3.58
N ILE A 277 2.60 -7.03 3.08
CA ILE A 277 3.15 -5.88 3.81
C ILE A 277 2.18 -4.71 3.66
N PHE A 278 1.76 -4.19 4.79
CA PHE A 278 0.89 -3.03 4.92
C PHE A 278 1.69 -1.82 5.37
N TYR A 279 1.60 -0.74 4.59
CA TYR A 279 2.14 0.56 4.94
C TYR A 279 1.01 1.54 5.20
N PHE A 280 1.04 2.22 6.35
CA PHE A 280 0.17 3.35 6.66
C PHE A 280 1.01 4.61 6.65
N ILE A 281 0.64 5.55 5.77
CA ILE A 281 1.48 6.65 5.34
C ILE A 281 0.83 7.98 5.70
N ALA A 282 1.61 8.92 6.24
CA ALA A 282 1.20 10.29 6.46
C ALA A 282 2.13 11.26 5.73
N TRP A 283 1.56 12.32 5.17
CA TRP A 283 2.30 13.43 4.57
C TRP A 283 1.51 14.75 4.64
N ASN A 284 2.19 15.86 4.41
CA ASN A 284 1.58 17.17 4.22
C ASN A 284 2.05 17.77 2.90
N GLY A 285 1.44 18.89 2.48
CA GLY A 285 1.98 19.71 1.38
C GLY A 285 3.32 20.34 1.77
N ALA A 286 4.04 20.87 0.79
CA ALA A 286 5.34 21.51 0.99
C ALA A 286 5.30 22.73 1.95
N ASP A 287 4.13 23.32 2.13
CA ASP A 287 3.88 24.46 3.03
C ASP A 287 3.77 24.09 4.52
N LYS A 288 3.76 22.79 4.85
CA LYS A 288 3.58 22.30 6.22
C LYS A 288 4.60 21.20 6.54
N PRO A 289 5.20 21.24 7.74
CA PRO A 289 6.05 20.13 8.16
C PRO A 289 5.22 18.86 8.24
N GLY A 290 5.75 17.76 7.66
CA GLY A 290 5.21 16.43 7.87
C GLY A 290 5.39 15.96 9.31
N ILE A 291 4.67 14.95 9.72
CA ILE A 291 4.90 14.31 11.01
C ILE A 291 6.27 13.61 11.01
N ASP A 292 6.92 13.54 12.16
CA ASP A 292 8.11 12.71 12.34
C ASP A 292 7.75 11.22 12.22
N VAL A 293 8.61 10.43 11.57
CA VAL A 293 8.33 9.01 11.32
C VAL A 293 8.18 8.20 12.61
N GLN A 294 8.98 8.50 13.64
CA GLN A 294 8.88 7.79 14.92
C GLN A 294 7.61 8.22 15.67
N ALA A 295 7.24 9.51 15.59
CA ALA A 295 5.97 9.99 16.13
C ALA A 295 4.77 9.33 15.41
N TRP A 296 4.85 9.15 14.08
CA TRP A 296 3.81 8.46 13.30
C TRP A 296 3.70 6.98 13.68
N ARG A 297 4.83 6.27 13.81
CA ARG A 297 4.87 4.87 14.28
C ARG A 297 4.29 4.71 15.68
N LYS A 298 4.67 5.60 16.59
CA LYS A 298 4.17 5.61 17.97
C LYS A 298 2.67 5.88 18.02
N PHE A 299 2.19 6.87 17.29
CA PHE A 299 0.77 7.20 17.21
C PHE A 299 -0.08 6.01 16.72
N ASN A 300 0.42 5.27 15.76
CA ASN A 300 -0.27 4.09 15.21
C ASN A 300 -0.04 2.80 16.00
N VAL A 301 0.75 2.84 17.07
CA VAL A 301 1.11 1.66 17.87
C VAL A 301 1.74 0.57 16.99
N LEU A 302 2.70 1.01 16.14
CA LEU A 302 3.47 0.18 15.21
C LEU A 302 4.96 0.56 15.26
N GLN A 303 5.50 0.79 16.48
CA GLN A 303 6.91 1.12 16.69
C GLN A 303 7.78 -0.14 16.48
N TRP A 304 8.86 0.05 15.73
CA TRP A 304 9.85 -1.00 15.50
C TRP A 304 10.56 -1.40 16.79
N GLY A 305 10.70 -2.70 16.99
CA GLY A 305 11.29 -3.26 18.22
C GLY A 305 10.40 -3.21 19.46
N VAL A 306 9.19 -2.64 19.35
CA VAL A 306 8.21 -2.55 20.45
C VAL A 306 6.89 -3.23 20.06
N ASP A 307 6.29 -2.78 18.99
CA ASP A 307 4.99 -3.26 18.48
C ASP A 307 5.13 -4.21 17.30
N VAL A 308 6.22 -4.10 16.55
CA VAL A 308 6.63 -5.00 15.48
C VAL A 308 8.09 -5.41 15.68
N ASP A 309 8.43 -6.64 15.32
CA ASP A 309 9.78 -7.17 15.42
C ASP A 309 10.67 -6.77 14.20
N SER A 310 11.86 -7.34 14.11
CA SER A 310 12.81 -7.09 13.00
C SER A 310 12.32 -7.61 11.65
N ASN A 311 11.33 -8.49 11.61
CA ASN A 311 10.71 -9.02 10.40
C ASN A 311 9.39 -8.28 10.08
N PHE A 312 9.07 -7.24 10.83
CA PHE A 312 7.80 -6.50 10.77
C PHE A 312 6.56 -7.33 11.15
N ASP A 313 6.73 -8.48 11.80
CA ASP A 313 5.62 -9.21 12.40
C ASP A 313 5.13 -8.48 13.65
N SER A 314 3.80 -8.31 13.77
CA SER A 314 3.20 -7.67 14.93
C SER A 314 3.33 -8.52 16.20
N VAL A 315 3.60 -7.87 17.33
CA VAL A 315 3.49 -8.52 18.66
C VAL A 315 2.04 -8.86 19.04
N ARG A 316 1.06 -8.30 18.29
CA ARG A 316 -0.37 -8.59 18.41
C ARG A 316 -0.76 -9.57 17.32
N THR A 317 -1.12 -10.78 17.71
CA THR A 317 -1.41 -11.89 16.80
C THR A 317 -2.74 -12.55 17.17
N ARG A 318 -3.24 -13.37 16.27
CA ARG A 318 -4.43 -14.19 16.53
C ARG A 318 -4.26 -15.09 17.76
N ASP A 319 -3.05 -15.64 17.98
CA ASP A 319 -2.76 -16.56 19.09
C ASP A 319 -2.86 -15.89 20.46
N ASN A 320 -2.57 -14.59 20.54
CA ASN A 320 -2.73 -13.80 21.77
C ASN A 320 -3.97 -12.90 21.74
N LEU A 321 -4.94 -13.18 20.84
CA LEU A 321 -6.18 -12.41 20.65
C LEU A 321 -5.90 -10.92 20.44
N TYR A 322 -4.84 -10.58 19.73
CA TYR A 322 -4.37 -9.20 19.45
C TYR A 322 -4.14 -8.38 20.72
N ARG A 323 -3.90 -9.04 21.85
CA ARG A 323 -3.81 -8.41 23.20
C ARG A 323 -5.03 -7.54 23.52
N GLN A 324 -6.23 -7.98 23.12
CA GLN A 324 -7.47 -7.24 23.32
C GLN A 324 -7.78 -7.06 24.83
N ASP A 325 -7.96 -5.83 25.27
CA ASP A 325 -8.37 -5.50 26.64
C ASP A 325 -9.90 -5.49 26.76
N ARG A 326 -10.44 -6.60 27.27
CA ARG A 326 -11.88 -6.77 27.50
C ARG A 326 -12.43 -5.87 28.62
N ALA A 327 -11.59 -5.40 29.55
CA ALA A 327 -12.01 -4.47 30.59
C ALA A 327 -12.15 -3.05 30.02
N ALA A 328 -11.21 -2.62 29.16
CA ALA A 328 -11.30 -1.35 28.46
C ALA A 328 -12.56 -1.27 27.56
N MET A 329 -12.99 -2.36 26.94
CA MET A 329 -14.23 -2.40 26.15
C MET A 329 -15.49 -2.03 26.94
N LYS A 330 -15.49 -2.21 28.26
CA LYS A 330 -16.64 -1.89 29.11
C LYS A 330 -16.72 -0.41 29.50
N SER A 331 -15.64 0.33 29.38
CA SER A 331 -15.53 1.66 29.93
C SER A 331 -15.07 2.76 28.98
N ALA A 332 -14.14 2.49 28.07
CA ALA A 332 -13.47 3.55 27.34
C ALA A 332 -13.12 3.25 25.87
N ASN A 333 -12.99 1.99 25.47
CA ASN A 333 -12.52 1.63 24.13
C ASN A 333 -13.42 0.58 23.49
N PHE A 334 -14.00 0.89 22.33
CA PHE A 334 -14.94 -0.01 21.65
C PHE A 334 -14.34 -1.38 21.33
N THR A 335 -13.10 -1.42 20.85
CA THR A 335 -12.44 -2.66 20.44
C THR A 335 -11.57 -3.30 21.52
N GLY A 336 -11.09 -2.53 22.49
CA GLY A 336 -10.05 -2.97 23.42
C GLY A 336 -8.67 -3.18 22.76
N ILE A 337 -8.49 -2.77 21.50
CA ILE A 337 -7.24 -2.89 20.73
C ILE A 337 -6.72 -1.48 20.44
N PRO A 338 -5.50 -1.13 20.87
CA PRO A 338 -4.95 0.19 20.65
C PRO A 338 -4.38 0.34 19.23
N GLY A 339 -4.54 1.53 18.65
CA GLY A 339 -4.05 1.89 17.32
C GLY A 339 -4.97 1.42 16.20
N ILE A 340 -5.38 2.37 15.35
CA ILE A 340 -6.29 2.14 14.22
C ILE A 340 -5.84 0.98 13.33
N PRO A 341 -4.57 0.91 12.87
CA PRO A 341 -4.12 -0.22 12.06
C PRO A 341 -4.22 -1.58 12.75
N ASN A 342 -3.98 -1.64 14.05
CA ASN A 342 -4.08 -2.90 14.80
C ASN A 342 -5.52 -3.41 14.92
N GLN A 343 -6.49 -2.49 14.99
CA GLN A 343 -7.92 -2.83 14.96
C GLN A 343 -8.31 -3.43 13.62
N ASP A 344 -7.84 -2.84 12.53
CA ASP A 344 -8.05 -3.33 11.17
C ASP A 344 -7.39 -4.69 10.95
N ILE A 345 -6.11 -4.84 11.31
CA ILE A 345 -5.34 -6.09 11.17
C ILE A 345 -6.06 -7.23 11.89
N ALA A 346 -6.55 -7.00 13.10
CA ALA A 346 -7.30 -8.02 13.84
C ALA A 346 -8.55 -8.48 13.08
N MET A 347 -9.25 -7.57 12.39
CA MET A 347 -10.41 -7.93 11.58
C MET A 347 -9.99 -8.68 10.32
N TRP A 348 -9.02 -8.17 9.56
CA TRP A 348 -8.57 -8.82 8.32
C TRP A 348 -8.04 -10.23 8.55
N GLU A 349 -7.16 -10.43 9.51
CA GLU A 349 -6.61 -11.75 9.81
C GLU A 349 -7.67 -12.70 10.39
N SER A 350 -8.72 -12.17 11.07
CA SER A 350 -9.81 -12.98 11.59
C SER A 350 -10.64 -13.67 10.51
N MET A 351 -10.66 -13.12 9.29
CA MET A 351 -11.35 -13.70 8.14
C MET A 351 -10.60 -14.90 7.51
N GLY A 352 -9.41 -15.22 8.02
CA GLY A 352 -8.49 -16.21 7.45
C GLY A 352 -7.56 -15.61 6.40
N PRO A 353 -6.58 -16.42 5.91
CA PRO A 353 -5.58 -15.94 4.95
C PRO A 353 -6.20 -15.37 3.67
N ILE A 354 -7.22 -16.03 3.14
CA ILE A 354 -8.05 -15.57 2.02
C ILE A 354 -9.52 -15.70 2.43
N SER A 355 -10.23 -14.57 2.46
CA SER A 355 -11.65 -14.55 2.79
C SER A 355 -12.49 -15.25 1.71
N ASP A 356 -13.42 -16.12 2.14
CA ASP A 356 -14.38 -16.76 1.24
C ASP A 356 -15.57 -15.82 0.98
N ARG A 357 -15.47 -15.06 -0.08
CA ARG A 357 -16.47 -14.06 -0.48
C ARG A 357 -17.78 -14.68 -1.00
N SER A 358 -17.83 -16.00 -1.20
CA SER A 358 -19.08 -16.70 -1.53
C SER A 358 -20.02 -16.80 -0.33
N GLN A 359 -19.49 -16.70 0.89
CA GLN A 359 -20.26 -16.74 2.14
C GLN A 359 -20.73 -15.36 2.62
N GLU A 360 -20.25 -14.28 2.01
CA GLU A 360 -20.53 -12.91 2.45
C GLU A 360 -21.95 -12.42 2.07
N ARG A 361 -22.44 -11.46 2.82
CA ARG A 361 -23.70 -10.75 2.56
C ARG A 361 -23.39 -9.26 2.54
N VAL A 362 -23.15 -8.72 1.34
CA VAL A 362 -22.86 -7.29 1.13
C VAL A 362 -24.14 -6.45 1.10
N GLY A 363 -24.06 -5.26 1.68
CA GLY A 363 -25.17 -4.32 1.79
C GLY A 363 -24.93 -2.99 1.08
N ALA A 364 -25.76 -2.00 1.37
CA ALA A 364 -25.64 -0.66 0.81
C ALA A 364 -24.38 0.10 1.27
N SER A 365 -23.80 -0.29 2.40
CA SER A 365 -22.54 0.26 2.90
C SER A 365 -21.31 -0.20 2.09
N ASP A 366 -21.43 -1.33 1.38
CA ASP A 366 -20.31 -2.01 0.72
C ASP A 366 -20.16 -1.64 -0.75
N VAL A 367 -20.79 -0.56 -1.20
CA VAL A 367 -20.82 -0.15 -2.62
C VAL A 367 -19.42 0.03 -3.19
N ALA A 368 -18.48 0.61 -2.42
CA ALA A 368 -17.08 0.78 -2.85
C ALA A 368 -16.34 -0.57 -2.94
N VAL A 369 -16.56 -1.47 -1.97
CA VAL A 369 -16.01 -2.83 -1.97
C VAL A 369 -16.50 -3.62 -3.18
N VAL A 370 -17.80 -3.56 -3.48
CA VAL A 370 -18.37 -4.22 -4.67
C VAL A 370 -17.80 -3.65 -5.96
N ALA A 371 -17.62 -2.32 -6.03
CA ALA A 371 -17.02 -1.68 -7.20
C ALA A 371 -15.56 -2.11 -7.40
N PHE A 372 -14.77 -2.18 -6.33
CA PHE A 372 -13.40 -2.68 -6.33
C PHE A 372 -13.34 -4.11 -6.88
N ARG A 373 -14.12 -5.02 -6.31
CA ARG A 373 -14.15 -6.43 -6.72
C ARG A 373 -14.44 -6.58 -8.21
N ARG A 374 -15.47 -5.89 -8.70
CA ARG A 374 -15.84 -5.91 -10.12
C ARG A 374 -14.73 -5.36 -11.02
N LEU A 375 -14.16 -4.21 -10.63
CA LEU A 375 -13.07 -3.57 -11.38
C LEU A 375 -11.87 -4.49 -11.50
N MET A 376 -11.41 -5.08 -10.39
CA MET A 376 -10.20 -5.88 -10.38
C MET A 376 -10.39 -7.26 -11.01
N VAL A 377 -11.56 -7.88 -10.88
CA VAL A 377 -11.88 -9.12 -11.61
C VAL A 377 -11.95 -8.86 -13.12
N GLU A 378 -12.55 -7.74 -13.55
CA GLU A 378 -12.56 -7.31 -14.96
C GLU A 378 -11.13 -7.08 -15.47
N ALA A 379 -10.30 -6.37 -14.70
CA ALA A 379 -8.90 -6.14 -15.04
C ALA A 379 -8.10 -7.45 -15.15
N ALA A 380 -8.31 -8.39 -14.23
CA ALA A 380 -7.66 -9.71 -14.26
C ALA A 380 -8.08 -10.51 -15.52
N ARG A 381 -9.34 -10.47 -15.89
CA ARG A 381 -9.83 -11.08 -17.15
C ARG A 381 -9.21 -10.42 -18.38
N THR A 382 -9.06 -9.10 -18.37
CA THR A 382 -8.43 -8.33 -19.45
C THR A 382 -6.99 -8.77 -19.66
N VAL A 383 -6.18 -8.80 -18.60
CA VAL A 383 -4.77 -9.23 -18.69
C VAL A 383 -4.66 -10.70 -19.07
N LYS A 384 -5.53 -11.57 -18.53
CA LYS A 384 -5.59 -13.00 -18.92
C LYS A 384 -5.83 -13.19 -20.43
N SER A 385 -6.53 -12.24 -21.06
CA SER A 385 -6.80 -12.24 -22.52
C SER A 385 -5.73 -11.49 -23.33
N GLY A 386 -4.61 -11.08 -22.72
CA GLY A 386 -3.52 -10.35 -23.38
C GLY A 386 -3.75 -8.85 -23.51
N GLY A 387 -4.74 -8.29 -22.81
CA GLY A 387 -4.99 -6.85 -22.76
C GLY A 387 -4.09 -6.13 -21.73
N PRO A 388 -4.10 -4.77 -21.73
CA PRO A 388 -3.28 -3.97 -20.83
C PRO A 388 -3.69 -4.10 -19.36
N ALA A 389 -2.74 -3.89 -18.45
CA ALA A 389 -3.05 -3.77 -17.03
C ALA A 389 -3.81 -2.45 -16.74
N ILE A 390 -4.71 -2.48 -15.78
CA ILE A 390 -5.41 -1.26 -15.33
C ILE A 390 -4.39 -0.22 -14.86
N GLY A 391 -4.61 1.05 -15.17
CA GLY A 391 -3.72 2.16 -14.78
C GLY A 391 -2.47 2.30 -15.66
N THR A 392 -2.23 1.41 -16.61
CA THR A 392 -1.08 1.51 -17.53
C THR A 392 -1.45 2.05 -18.93
N GLY A 393 -2.74 2.31 -19.19
CA GLY A 393 -3.26 2.83 -20.47
C GLY A 393 -3.43 4.34 -20.49
N GLU A 394 -3.98 4.84 -21.62
CA GLU A 394 -4.46 6.22 -21.73
C GLU A 394 -5.98 6.28 -21.52
N PRO A 395 -6.52 7.39 -20.98
CA PRO A 395 -5.80 8.59 -20.56
C PRO A 395 -4.98 8.36 -19.27
N HIS A 396 -3.78 8.96 -19.20
CA HIS A 396 -2.95 8.95 -18.01
C HIS A 396 -3.25 10.18 -17.14
N ILE A 397 -3.50 9.95 -15.86
CA ILE A 397 -3.66 11.01 -14.85
C ILE A 397 -2.41 11.07 -13.98
N VAL A 398 -1.75 12.21 -14.00
CA VAL A 398 -0.52 12.43 -13.22
C VAL A 398 -0.80 12.23 -11.73
N HIS A 399 -0.10 11.31 -11.08
CA HIS A 399 -0.35 10.91 -9.69
C HIS A 399 -0.30 12.08 -8.71
N ALA A 400 0.61 13.03 -8.92
CA ALA A 400 0.72 14.26 -8.10
C ALA A 400 -0.56 15.10 -8.06
N THR A 401 -1.47 14.93 -9.02
CA THR A 401 -2.75 15.64 -9.07
C THR A 401 -3.90 14.89 -8.40
N ILE A 402 -3.66 13.63 -8.00
CA ILE A 402 -4.67 12.77 -7.37
C ILE A 402 -4.67 13.03 -5.86
N SER A 403 -5.82 13.37 -5.30
CA SER A 403 -5.95 13.60 -3.86
C SER A 403 -7.33 13.22 -3.32
N SER A 404 -7.36 12.78 -2.08
CA SER A 404 -8.57 12.59 -1.29
C SER A 404 -9.09 13.92 -0.74
N TYR A 405 -10.25 13.89 -0.09
CA TYR A 405 -10.87 15.09 0.48
C TYR A 405 -11.66 14.78 1.75
N GLU A 406 -11.70 15.73 2.67
CA GLU A 406 -12.61 15.74 3.82
C GLU A 406 -13.08 17.16 4.12
N GLY A 407 -14.38 17.35 4.31
CA GLY A 407 -14.92 18.64 4.72
C GLY A 407 -16.45 18.71 4.76
N VAL A 408 -16.96 19.75 5.42
CA VAL A 408 -18.38 20.14 5.39
C VAL A 408 -18.58 21.18 4.31
N VAL A 409 -19.45 20.89 3.37
CA VAL A 409 -19.70 21.74 2.18
C VAL A 409 -21.19 21.93 1.95
N PRO A 410 -21.61 23.01 1.25
CA PRO A 410 -23.00 23.18 0.82
C PRO A 410 -23.50 21.96 0.03
N LYS A 411 -24.76 21.57 0.20
CA LYS A 411 -25.39 20.46 -0.55
C LYS A 411 -25.40 20.65 -2.08
N THR A 412 -25.22 21.88 -2.53
CA THR A 412 -25.09 22.23 -3.95
C THR A 412 -23.71 21.91 -4.52
N THR A 413 -22.72 21.58 -3.67
CA THR A 413 -21.35 21.28 -4.11
C THR A 413 -21.33 19.95 -4.85
N ASN A 414 -20.81 19.96 -6.08
CA ASN A 414 -20.52 18.72 -6.79
C ASN A 414 -19.29 18.04 -6.15
N TRP A 415 -19.49 16.91 -5.51
CA TRP A 415 -18.39 16.20 -4.83
C TRP A 415 -17.23 15.81 -5.77
N ARG A 416 -17.50 15.67 -7.09
CA ARG A 416 -16.46 15.34 -8.07
C ARG A 416 -15.43 16.45 -8.22
N SER A 417 -15.77 17.68 -7.87
CA SER A 417 -14.83 18.80 -7.83
C SER A 417 -13.97 18.85 -6.58
N LEU A 418 -14.26 18.01 -5.58
CA LEU A 418 -13.53 17.95 -4.31
C LEU A 418 -12.36 16.97 -4.41
N GLY A 419 -11.19 17.34 -3.89
CA GLY A 419 -9.95 16.60 -4.09
C GLY A 419 -9.42 16.71 -5.52
N GLY A 420 -8.61 15.75 -5.94
CA GLY A 420 -7.99 15.71 -7.27
C GLY A 420 -8.24 14.39 -8.01
N GLY A 421 -7.84 14.35 -9.29
CA GLY A 421 -7.86 13.11 -10.10
C GLY A 421 -9.23 12.72 -10.66
N SER A 422 -10.23 13.64 -10.68
CA SER A 422 -11.48 13.43 -11.40
C SER A 422 -11.26 13.54 -12.90
N GLU A 423 -11.83 12.63 -13.66
CA GLU A 423 -11.88 12.65 -15.13
C GLU A 423 -13.18 13.29 -15.66
N ALA A 424 -14.13 13.55 -14.77
CA ALA A 424 -15.35 14.25 -15.16
C ALA A 424 -15.03 15.70 -15.61
N PRO A 425 -15.70 16.23 -16.65
CA PRO A 425 -15.54 17.61 -17.03
C PRO A 425 -15.77 18.53 -15.82
N ARG A 426 -14.80 19.39 -15.52
CA ARG A 426 -14.99 20.42 -14.50
C ARG A 426 -16.04 21.39 -15.02
N GLU A 427 -17.20 21.45 -14.39
CA GLU A 427 -18.15 22.55 -14.63
C GLU A 427 -17.40 23.86 -14.34
N ARG A 428 -17.25 24.70 -15.35
CA ARG A 428 -16.74 26.05 -15.13
C ARG A 428 -17.77 26.75 -14.24
N VAL A 429 -17.39 27.00 -13.00
CA VAL A 429 -18.12 27.88 -12.12
C VAL A 429 -18.03 29.25 -12.80
N ALA A 430 -19.19 29.75 -13.31
CA ALA A 430 -19.36 31.04 -13.94
C ALA A 430 -19.27 32.15 -12.87
#